data_d100e7f6e1b5599215734fa39067af64
#
_entry.id   d100e7f6e1b5599215734fa39067af64
#
_cell.length_a   1.000
_cell.length_b   1.000
_cell.length_c   1.000
_cell.angle_alpha   90.00
_cell.angle_beta   90.00
_cell.angle_gamma   90.00
#
_symmetry.space_group_name_H-M   'P 1'
#
loop_
_entity.id
_entity.type
_entity.pdbx_description
1 polymer ?
#
loop_
_entity_poly.entity_id
_entity_poly.type
_entity_poly.pdbx_seq_one_letter_code
_entity_poly.pdbx_strand_id
1 'polypeptide(L)'
;MGARFHDDFQGLENWSTEVDAGRELADFGVETTWWQRPFCEGELYDEALRRANLRARQPLFYCVRRGSAHDGSLDNALKRQAESLGVAVCLGQKADAAAVDIFAGGPSWQPIGIARGLTFALDHRDVAAQIHSDRMAPGGYVYFLVAQGQATLAIVLSREFSSAQRCLRRAVERVEALYGVRVPPEANEWAGNAAFRIPTTCVRGRTLWVGEAAGFQDALFGFGIRTAMISGALAGLSIAEGLNYERAWRQRLHPFLEASRVNRFVYERMPAARRLFWRVASVAPDGTSVLRHIYRRTWLHRLASQLF
;
A
#
# COMPACT_ATOMS: atom_id res chain seq x y z
N MET A 1 -3.93 -6.54 -15.99
CA MET A 1 -4.40 -6.77 -14.62
C MET A 1 -3.51 -7.82 -13.97
N GLY A 2 -2.94 -7.50 -12.83
CA GLY A 2 -2.43 -8.43 -11.81
C GLY A 2 -1.45 -9.55 -12.17
N ALA A 3 -0.95 -9.63 -13.40
CA ALA A 3 -0.03 -10.69 -13.82
C ALA A 3 1.29 -10.76 -13.03
N ARG A 4 1.57 -9.75 -12.19
CA ARG A 4 2.75 -9.70 -11.32
C ARG A 4 2.51 -10.23 -9.92
N PHE A 5 1.24 -10.43 -9.54
CA PHE A 5 0.86 -10.85 -8.20
C PHE A 5 0.43 -12.32 -8.25
N HIS A 6 1.01 -13.14 -7.40
CA HIS A 6 0.78 -14.57 -7.31
C HIS A 6 0.14 -14.93 -5.97
N ASP A 7 -1.07 -14.42 -5.72
CA ASP A 7 -1.80 -14.62 -4.45
C ASP A 7 -1.07 -14.03 -3.22
N ASP A 8 -0.32 -12.96 -3.43
CA ASP A 8 0.35 -12.25 -2.34
C ASP A 8 -0.63 -11.38 -1.54
N PHE A 9 -0.35 -11.25 -0.27
CA PHE A 9 -1.08 -10.37 0.62
C PHE A 9 -0.57 -8.94 0.53
N GLN A 10 -1.51 -8.00 0.43
CA GLN A 10 -1.25 -6.57 0.54
C GLN A 10 -2.25 -5.92 1.50
N GLY A 11 -1.94 -4.73 1.98
CA GLY A 11 -2.81 -3.98 2.87
C GLY A 11 -3.64 -2.93 2.13
N LEU A 12 -4.93 -2.91 2.44
CA LEU A 12 -5.84 -1.80 2.18
C LEU A 12 -5.93 -1.00 3.48
N GLU A 13 -5.29 0.16 3.55
CA GLU A 13 -5.20 0.96 4.77
C GLU A 13 -6.55 1.55 5.18
N ASN A 14 -6.75 1.75 6.50
CA ASN A 14 -7.99 2.21 7.09
C ASN A 14 -7.81 3.44 8.01
N TRP A 15 -6.77 4.23 7.77
CA TRP A 15 -6.46 5.43 8.58
C TRP A 15 -6.37 6.73 7.80
N SER A 16 -6.43 6.71 6.46
CA SER A 16 -6.31 7.91 5.64
C SER A 16 -7.49 8.88 5.82
N THR A 17 -8.62 8.39 6.30
CA THR A 17 -9.81 9.19 6.63
C THR A 17 -10.50 8.65 7.89
N GLU A 18 -11.53 9.38 8.37
CA GLU A 18 -12.39 8.92 9.49
C GLU A 18 -13.37 7.81 9.05
N VAL A 19 -13.64 7.71 7.75
CA VAL A 19 -14.55 6.71 7.20
C VAL A 19 -13.81 5.40 6.97
N ASP A 20 -14.44 4.28 7.33
CA ASP A 20 -13.94 2.94 7.02
C ASP A 20 -13.71 2.77 5.52
N ALA A 21 -12.57 2.13 5.16
CA ALA A 21 -12.16 2.00 3.76
C ALA A 21 -13.19 1.25 2.91
N GLY A 22 -13.78 0.17 3.43
CA GLY A 22 -14.80 -0.58 2.71
C GLY A 22 -16.06 0.24 2.48
N ARG A 23 -16.49 1.00 3.49
CA ARG A 23 -17.65 1.89 3.38
C ARG A 23 -17.38 3.01 2.36
N GLU A 24 -16.23 3.66 2.45
CA GLU A 24 -15.88 4.70 1.48
C GLU A 24 -15.86 4.18 0.04
N LEU A 25 -15.32 3.00 -0.19
CA LEU A 25 -15.29 2.38 -1.52
C LEU A 25 -16.71 2.03 -2.00
N ALA A 26 -17.58 1.55 -1.10
CA ALA A 26 -18.98 1.31 -1.41
C ALA A 26 -19.72 2.59 -1.79
N ASP A 27 -19.43 3.73 -1.14
CA ASP A 27 -20.00 5.05 -1.51
C ASP A 27 -19.60 5.49 -2.94
N PHE A 28 -18.49 4.94 -3.47
CA PHE A 28 -18.08 5.09 -4.88
C PHE A 28 -18.57 3.97 -5.80
N GLY A 29 -19.48 3.10 -5.33
CA GLY A 29 -20.03 2.02 -6.13
C GLY A 29 -19.08 0.82 -6.30
N VAL A 30 -18.01 0.73 -5.52
CA VAL A 30 -17.09 -0.41 -5.53
C VAL A 30 -17.62 -1.49 -4.60
N GLU A 31 -17.97 -2.65 -5.15
CA GLU A 31 -18.40 -3.80 -4.36
C GLU A 31 -17.21 -4.44 -3.64
N THR A 32 -17.30 -4.56 -2.32
CA THR A 32 -16.24 -5.16 -1.49
C THR A 32 -16.42 -6.67 -1.34
N THR A 33 -16.61 -7.38 -2.46
CA THR A 33 -16.90 -8.83 -2.52
C THR A 33 -15.63 -9.70 -2.52
N TRP A 34 -14.45 -9.10 -2.54
CA TRP A 34 -13.17 -9.82 -2.47
C TRP A 34 -12.89 -10.38 -1.09
N TRP A 35 -12.03 -11.37 -1.05
CA TRP A 35 -11.51 -11.88 0.21
C TRP A 35 -10.69 -10.81 0.94
N GLN A 36 -11.02 -10.58 2.19
CA GLN A 36 -10.31 -9.65 3.06
C GLN A 36 -10.28 -10.13 4.50
N ARG A 37 -9.20 -9.81 5.21
CA ARG A 37 -9.04 -10.07 6.62
C ARG A 37 -8.73 -8.78 7.36
N PRO A 38 -9.60 -8.31 8.29
CA PRO A 38 -9.31 -7.14 9.10
C PRO A 38 -8.21 -7.45 10.13
N PHE A 39 -7.24 -6.54 10.25
CA PHE A 39 -6.24 -6.57 11.29
C PHE A 39 -6.41 -5.37 12.21
N CYS A 40 -6.82 -5.64 13.48
CA CYS A 40 -6.90 -4.66 14.55
C CYS A 40 -5.63 -4.61 15.41
N GLU A 41 -4.70 -5.53 15.18
CA GLU A 41 -3.42 -5.60 15.87
C GLU A 41 -2.28 -5.77 14.87
N GLY A 42 -1.13 -5.14 15.17
CA GLY A 42 0.10 -5.27 14.42
C GLY A 42 1.30 -5.38 15.34
N GLU A 43 2.29 -6.16 14.94
CA GLU A 43 3.55 -6.31 15.64
C GLU A 43 4.61 -5.46 14.95
N LEU A 44 5.25 -4.59 15.68
CA LEU A 44 6.27 -3.69 15.17
C LEU A 44 7.59 -4.04 15.85
N TYR A 45 8.64 -4.20 15.05
CA TYR A 45 9.99 -4.49 15.55
C TYR A 45 10.94 -3.38 15.11
N ASP A 46 11.77 -2.92 16.03
CA ASP A 46 12.83 -1.97 15.72
C ASP A 46 14.13 -2.67 15.26
N GLU A 47 15.19 -1.90 15.01
CA GLU A 47 16.50 -2.39 14.61
C GLU A 47 17.11 -3.42 15.59
N ALA A 48 16.81 -3.27 16.88
CA ALA A 48 17.24 -4.21 17.93
C ALA A 48 16.24 -5.34 18.17
N LEU A 49 15.19 -5.45 17.33
CA LEU A 49 14.09 -6.42 17.42
C LEU A 49 13.27 -6.31 18.71
N ARG A 50 13.24 -5.15 19.31
CA ARG A 50 12.31 -4.89 20.41
C ARG A 50 10.92 -4.78 19.84
N ARG A 51 10.01 -5.59 20.38
CA ARG A 51 8.62 -5.66 19.94
C ARG A 51 7.78 -4.56 20.55
N ALA A 52 6.96 -3.93 19.73
CA ALA A 52 5.84 -3.08 20.14
C ALA A 52 4.57 -3.60 19.49
N ASN A 53 3.47 -3.67 20.25
CA ASN A 53 2.18 -4.08 19.73
C ASN A 53 1.33 -2.83 19.46
N LEU A 54 0.98 -2.63 18.21
CA LEU A 54 0.00 -1.62 17.81
C LEU A 54 -1.39 -2.24 17.89
N ARG A 55 -2.27 -1.67 18.69
CA ARG A 55 -3.66 -2.13 18.84
C ARG A 55 -4.63 -1.06 18.43
N ALA A 56 -5.75 -1.44 17.85
CA ALA A 56 -6.79 -0.52 17.41
C ALA A 56 -8.19 -1.09 17.66
N ARG A 57 -9.15 -0.20 17.89
CA ARG A 57 -10.57 -0.56 18.05
C ARG A 57 -11.24 -0.90 16.73
N GLN A 58 -10.75 -0.32 15.65
CA GLN A 58 -11.17 -0.60 14.27
C GLN A 58 -9.98 -1.19 13.51
N PRO A 59 -10.19 -1.88 12.38
CA PRO A 59 -9.10 -2.38 11.59
C PRO A 59 -8.07 -1.28 11.26
N LEU A 60 -6.80 -1.56 11.52
CA LEU A 60 -5.68 -0.76 11.04
C LEU A 60 -5.65 -0.81 9.51
N PHE A 61 -5.84 -2.00 8.99
CA PHE A 61 -5.94 -2.26 7.55
C PHE A 61 -6.69 -3.56 7.31
N TYR A 62 -7.15 -3.73 6.09
CA TYR A 62 -7.65 -5.00 5.59
C TYR A 62 -6.55 -5.67 4.77
N CYS A 63 -6.15 -6.89 5.15
CA CYS A 63 -5.32 -7.73 4.31
C CYS A 63 -6.17 -8.24 3.16
N VAL A 64 -5.69 -8.06 1.92
CA VAL A 64 -6.38 -8.49 0.70
C VAL A 64 -5.46 -9.36 -0.13
N ARG A 65 -6.01 -10.31 -0.88
CA ARG A 65 -5.29 -11.13 -1.86
C ARG A 65 -5.20 -10.41 -3.19
N ARG A 66 -4.04 -10.47 -3.82
CA ARG A 66 -3.80 -9.83 -5.11
C ARG A 66 -3.52 -10.88 -6.19
N GLY A 67 -3.73 -10.49 -7.44
CA GLY A 67 -3.46 -11.34 -8.61
C GLY A 67 -4.65 -12.16 -9.06
N SER A 68 -4.42 -12.98 -10.09
CA SER A 68 -5.47 -13.78 -10.75
C SER A 68 -5.52 -15.24 -10.27
N ALA A 69 -4.59 -15.67 -9.42
CA ALA A 69 -4.49 -17.08 -9.00
C ALA A 69 -5.62 -17.53 -8.05
N HIS A 70 -6.24 -16.58 -7.33
CA HIS A 70 -7.33 -16.86 -6.41
C HIS A 70 -8.60 -16.13 -6.80
N ASP A 71 -9.72 -16.86 -6.95
CA ASP A 71 -11.01 -16.30 -7.39
C ASP A 71 -11.53 -15.17 -6.51
N GLY A 72 -11.29 -15.26 -5.19
CA GLY A 72 -11.64 -14.21 -4.23
C GLY A 72 -10.65 -13.05 -4.17
N SER A 73 -9.65 -12.96 -5.05
CA SER A 73 -8.71 -11.84 -5.05
C SER A 73 -9.40 -10.51 -5.36
N LEU A 74 -8.80 -9.42 -4.89
CA LEU A 74 -9.25 -8.06 -5.20
C LEU A 74 -9.31 -7.84 -6.73
N ASP A 75 -8.28 -8.28 -7.44
CA ASP A 75 -8.17 -8.08 -8.90
C ASP A 75 -9.29 -8.82 -9.65
N ASN A 76 -9.59 -10.07 -9.28
CA ASN A 76 -10.67 -10.84 -9.90
C ASN A 76 -12.07 -10.31 -9.53
N ALA A 77 -12.27 -9.86 -8.28
CA ALA A 77 -13.56 -9.31 -7.86
C ALA A 77 -13.88 -8.00 -8.61
N LEU A 78 -12.91 -7.08 -8.72
CA LEU A 78 -13.09 -5.84 -9.49
C LEU A 78 -13.31 -6.13 -10.98
N LYS A 79 -12.63 -7.13 -11.54
CA LYS A 79 -12.86 -7.56 -12.91
C LYS A 79 -14.29 -8.07 -13.10
N ARG A 80 -14.76 -8.97 -12.23
CA ARG A 80 -16.14 -9.51 -12.30
C ARG A 80 -17.18 -8.40 -12.16
N GLN A 81 -16.98 -7.43 -11.25
CA GLN A 81 -17.88 -6.29 -11.13
C GLN A 81 -17.92 -5.49 -12.42
N ALA A 82 -16.77 -5.18 -13.05
CA ALA A 82 -16.74 -4.48 -14.32
C ALA A 82 -17.49 -5.25 -15.42
N GLU A 83 -17.26 -6.57 -15.54
CA GLU A 83 -17.93 -7.44 -16.52
C GLU A 83 -19.45 -7.51 -16.28
N SER A 84 -19.89 -7.59 -15.02
CA SER A 84 -21.33 -7.61 -14.68
C SER A 84 -22.04 -6.30 -15.03
N LEU A 85 -21.31 -5.20 -15.07
CA LEU A 85 -21.79 -3.88 -15.52
C LEU A 85 -21.68 -3.68 -17.04
N GLY A 86 -21.33 -4.73 -17.79
CA GLY A 86 -21.25 -4.68 -19.24
C GLY A 86 -19.94 -4.16 -19.81
N VAL A 87 -18.89 -4.02 -18.98
CA VAL A 87 -17.58 -3.56 -19.45
C VAL A 87 -16.84 -4.71 -20.13
N ALA A 88 -16.40 -4.52 -21.37
CA ALA A 88 -15.56 -5.47 -22.07
C ALA A 88 -14.12 -5.43 -21.53
N VAL A 89 -13.65 -6.54 -20.97
CA VAL A 89 -12.29 -6.66 -20.44
C VAL A 89 -11.39 -7.34 -21.48
N CYS A 90 -10.49 -6.56 -22.09
CA CYS A 90 -9.54 -7.06 -23.11
C CYS A 90 -8.19 -7.37 -22.45
N LEU A 91 -7.89 -8.66 -22.26
CA LEU A 91 -6.61 -9.13 -21.72
C LEU A 91 -5.54 -9.23 -22.80
N GLY A 92 -4.27 -9.12 -22.42
CA GLY A 92 -3.13 -9.24 -23.35
C GLY A 92 -2.93 -8.04 -24.28
N GLN A 93 -3.73 -7.00 -24.16
CA GLN A 93 -3.62 -5.77 -24.93
C GLN A 93 -2.99 -4.65 -24.10
N LYS A 94 -2.01 -3.97 -24.66
CA LYS A 94 -1.39 -2.77 -24.05
C LYS A 94 -1.92 -1.55 -24.78
N ALA A 95 -2.64 -0.70 -24.05
CA ALA A 95 -3.09 0.58 -24.58
C ALA A 95 -1.99 1.65 -24.47
N ASP A 96 -1.93 2.53 -25.46
CA ASP A 96 -1.14 3.77 -25.35
C ASP A 96 -1.85 4.72 -24.38
N ALA A 97 -1.09 5.30 -23.46
CA ALA A 97 -1.61 6.24 -22.49
C ALA A 97 -2.32 7.44 -23.16
N ALA A 98 -1.82 7.92 -24.30
CA ALA A 98 -2.42 9.05 -25.03
C ALA A 98 -3.72 8.70 -25.77
N ALA A 99 -4.01 7.40 -25.96
CA ALA A 99 -5.18 6.92 -26.71
C ALA A 99 -6.37 6.54 -25.83
N VAL A 100 -6.26 6.66 -24.51
CA VAL A 100 -7.30 6.28 -23.55
C VAL A 100 -7.80 7.47 -22.75
N ASP A 101 -9.03 7.40 -22.28
CA ASP A 101 -9.60 8.46 -21.43
C ASP A 101 -9.09 8.35 -19.99
N ILE A 102 -8.87 7.12 -19.48
CA ILE A 102 -8.29 6.88 -18.15
C ILE A 102 -7.10 5.95 -18.28
N PHE A 103 -5.97 6.35 -17.71
CA PHE A 103 -4.74 5.55 -17.70
C PHE A 103 -4.36 5.09 -16.28
N ALA A 104 -4.35 3.77 -16.07
CA ALA A 104 -4.02 3.08 -14.83
C ALA A 104 -2.87 2.06 -15.02
N GLY A 105 -1.89 2.36 -15.86
CA GLY A 105 -0.86 1.41 -16.33
C GLY A 105 0.23 1.05 -15.32
N GLY A 106 0.08 1.43 -14.03
CA GLY A 106 1.11 1.24 -13.01
C GLY A 106 2.22 2.31 -13.07
N PRO A 107 3.35 2.11 -12.36
CA PRO A 107 4.37 3.13 -12.24
C PRO A 107 5.01 3.43 -13.60
N SER A 108 4.96 4.69 -14.01
CA SER A 108 5.54 5.18 -15.27
C SER A 108 6.86 5.94 -15.06
N TRP A 109 7.34 6.00 -13.83
CA TRP A 109 8.50 6.75 -13.40
C TRP A 109 9.65 5.83 -12.99
N GLN A 110 10.85 6.38 -12.87
CA GLN A 110 11.94 5.66 -12.22
C GLN A 110 11.50 5.27 -10.80
N PRO A 111 11.72 4.01 -10.36
CA PRO A 111 11.30 3.56 -9.06
C PRO A 111 12.00 4.35 -7.95
N ILE A 112 11.23 4.82 -6.99
CA ILE A 112 11.71 5.46 -5.75
C ILE A 112 11.84 4.40 -4.65
N GLY A 113 11.16 3.29 -4.82
CA GLY A 113 11.25 2.11 -3.97
C GLY A 113 11.10 0.84 -4.78
N ILE A 114 11.62 -0.25 -4.24
CA ILE A 114 11.39 -1.60 -4.74
C ILE A 114 10.88 -2.49 -3.64
N ALA A 115 10.05 -3.46 -4.00
CA ALA A 115 9.64 -4.54 -3.11
C ALA A 115 10.11 -5.88 -3.69
N ARG A 116 10.54 -6.80 -2.82
CA ARG A 116 10.74 -8.22 -3.13
C ARG A 116 10.10 -9.04 -2.04
N GLY A 117 9.43 -10.10 -2.41
CA GLY A 117 8.72 -10.92 -1.46
C GLY A 117 8.59 -12.37 -1.88
N LEU A 118 8.14 -13.15 -0.91
CA LEU A 118 7.84 -14.57 -1.01
C LEU A 118 6.42 -14.80 -0.55
N THR A 119 5.68 -15.62 -1.29
CA THR A 119 4.33 -16.06 -0.93
C THR A 119 4.33 -17.57 -0.82
N PHE A 120 3.78 -18.10 0.27
CA PHE A 120 3.81 -19.54 0.58
C PHE A 120 2.70 -19.93 1.54
N ALA A 121 2.31 -21.21 1.51
CA ALA A 121 1.41 -21.79 2.50
C ALA A 121 2.10 -21.86 3.87
N LEU A 122 1.40 -21.50 4.94
CA LEU A 122 1.93 -21.54 6.30
C LEU A 122 0.81 -21.78 7.31
N ASP A 123 0.83 -22.91 7.98
CA ASP A 123 -0.04 -23.20 9.11
C ASP A 123 0.48 -22.48 10.37
N HIS A 124 -0.06 -21.29 10.58
CA HIS A 124 0.29 -20.42 11.70
C HIS A 124 -0.91 -19.50 12.03
N ARG A 125 -0.94 -18.94 13.23
CA ARG A 125 -1.92 -17.91 13.56
C ARG A 125 -1.81 -16.72 12.61
N ASP A 126 -2.88 -15.94 12.47
CA ASP A 126 -2.83 -14.69 11.73
C ASP A 126 -1.78 -13.74 12.32
N VAL A 127 -0.97 -13.13 11.47
CA VAL A 127 0.11 -12.20 11.83
C VAL A 127 0.07 -10.99 10.91
N ALA A 128 0.22 -9.81 11.50
CA ALA A 128 0.56 -8.59 10.78
C ALA A 128 1.80 -7.98 11.46
N ALA A 129 2.95 -8.12 10.84
CA ALA A 129 4.21 -7.66 11.42
C ALA A 129 5.00 -6.77 10.48
N GLN A 130 5.70 -5.78 11.05
CA GLN A 130 6.70 -4.97 10.35
C GLN A 130 8.00 -4.93 11.16
N ILE A 131 9.14 -5.06 10.46
CA ILE A 131 10.48 -4.94 11.04
C ILE A 131 11.17 -3.75 10.40
N HIS A 132 11.54 -2.77 11.21
CA HIS A 132 12.19 -1.53 10.78
C HIS A 132 13.69 -1.62 11.05
N SER A 133 14.43 -2.11 10.06
CA SER A 133 15.88 -2.32 10.15
C SER A 133 16.56 -1.96 8.83
N ASP A 134 17.46 -0.99 8.87
CA ASP A 134 18.26 -0.63 7.70
C ASP A 134 19.19 -1.76 7.23
N ARG A 135 19.48 -2.74 8.08
CA ARG A 135 20.26 -3.94 7.71
C ARG A 135 19.47 -4.93 6.85
N MET A 136 18.14 -4.98 7.05
CA MET A 136 17.23 -5.87 6.33
C MET A 136 16.47 -5.16 5.22
N ALA A 137 16.25 -3.86 5.36
CA ALA A 137 15.48 -3.07 4.39
C ALA A 137 15.97 -1.60 4.40
N PRO A 138 17.10 -1.28 3.72
CA PRO A 138 17.65 0.06 3.66
C PRO A 138 16.62 1.13 3.28
N GLY A 139 16.35 2.03 4.23
CA GLY A 139 15.37 3.11 4.10
C GLY A 139 13.91 2.66 4.05
N GLY A 140 13.61 1.40 4.29
CA GLY A 140 12.28 0.84 4.24
C GLY A 140 11.94 -0.05 5.44
N TYR A 141 11.29 -1.18 5.17
CA TYR A 141 10.88 -2.12 6.20
C TYR A 141 10.69 -3.53 5.62
N VAL A 142 10.69 -4.53 6.49
CA VAL A 142 10.20 -5.88 6.19
C VAL A 142 8.75 -5.95 6.64
N TYR A 143 7.88 -6.61 5.88
CA TYR A 143 6.57 -6.98 6.39
C TYR A 143 6.34 -8.49 6.29
N PHE A 144 5.61 -9.01 7.26
CA PHE A 144 5.20 -10.40 7.33
C PHE A 144 3.71 -10.47 7.65
N LEU A 145 2.94 -10.93 6.69
CA LEU A 145 1.49 -11.10 6.80
C LEU A 145 1.16 -12.57 6.71
N VAL A 146 0.40 -13.08 7.67
CA VAL A 146 -0.14 -14.44 7.66
C VAL A 146 -1.64 -14.35 7.89
N ALA A 147 -2.41 -14.99 7.05
CA ALA A 147 -3.85 -15.11 7.22
C ALA A 147 -4.36 -16.39 6.56
N GLN A 148 -5.20 -17.14 7.26
CA GLN A 148 -5.88 -18.33 6.75
C GLN A 148 -4.95 -19.32 6.00
N GLY A 149 -3.82 -19.66 6.59
CA GLY A 149 -2.90 -20.66 6.04
C GLY A 149 -2.01 -20.17 4.89
N GLN A 150 -2.02 -18.89 4.59
CA GLN A 150 -1.17 -18.25 3.57
C GLN A 150 -0.28 -17.19 4.21
N ALA A 151 0.96 -17.09 3.76
CA ALA A 151 1.92 -16.10 4.21
C ALA A 151 2.48 -15.27 3.05
N THR A 152 2.74 -14.00 3.32
CA THR A 152 3.56 -13.12 2.49
C THR A 152 4.65 -12.50 3.35
N LEU A 153 5.89 -12.75 3.00
CA LEU A 153 7.08 -12.11 3.57
C LEU A 153 7.72 -11.23 2.51
N ALA A 154 7.88 -9.95 2.78
CA ALA A 154 8.52 -9.07 1.82
C ALA A 154 9.37 -7.98 2.46
N ILE A 155 10.33 -7.48 1.69
CA ILE A 155 11.13 -6.30 1.97
C ILE A 155 10.70 -5.16 1.04
N VAL A 156 10.69 -3.96 1.58
CA VAL A 156 10.52 -2.71 0.82
C VAL A 156 11.77 -1.89 1.02
N LEU A 157 12.42 -1.51 -0.06
CA LEU A 157 13.67 -0.74 -0.06
C LEU A 157 13.44 0.62 -0.72
N SER A 158 14.02 1.69 -0.19
CA SER A 158 14.11 2.99 -0.87
C SER A 158 15.54 3.39 -1.21
N ARG A 159 16.50 2.59 -0.78
CA ARG A 159 17.94 2.78 -1.03
C ARG A 159 18.59 1.43 -1.28
N GLU A 160 19.80 1.43 -1.88
CA GLU A 160 20.62 0.23 -2.07
C GLU A 160 19.89 -0.92 -2.78
N PHE A 161 19.18 -0.62 -3.86
CA PHE A 161 18.34 -1.58 -4.59
C PHE A 161 19.07 -2.85 -5.03
N SER A 162 20.37 -2.75 -5.33
CA SER A 162 21.21 -3.90 -5.66
C SER A 162 21.38 -4.90 -4.50
N SER A 163 21.10 -4.48 -3.26
CA SER A 163 21.19 -5.34 -2.08
C SER A 163 19.92 -6.18 -1.84
N ALA A 164 18.87 -6.03 -2.63
CA ALA A 164 17.54 -6.60 -2.38
C ALA A 164 17.56 -8.10 -2.09
N GLN A 165 18.29 -8.91 -2.88
CA GLN A 165 18.35 -10.35 -2.67
C GLN A 165 19.01 -10.71 -1.32
N ARG A 166 20.07 -10.00 -0.95
CA ARG A 166 20.76 -10.20 0.34
C ARG A 166 19.84 -9.78 1.50
N CYS A 167 19.10 -8.69 1.34
CA CYS A 167 18.16 -8.19 2.33
C CYS A 167 17.00 -9.18 2.52
N LEU A 168 16.45 -9.73 1.45
CA LEU A 168 15.38 -10.74 1.52
C LEU A 168 15.83 -11.98 2.27
N ARG A 169 17.02 -12.53 1.99
CA ARG A 169 17.56 -13.67 2.76
C ARG A 169 17.66 -13.39 4.26
N ARG A 170 18.16 -12.21 4.64
CA ARG A 170 18.23 -11.79 6.06
C ARG A 170 16.85 -11.65 6.69
N ALA A 171 15.87 -11.17 5.93
CA ALA A 171 14.49 -11.07 6.39
C ALA A 171 13.88 -12.46 6.62
N VAL A 172 14.13 -13.43 5.73
CA VAL A 172 13.71 -14.82 5.88
C VAL A 172 14.30 -15.40 7.18
N GLU A 173 15.63 -15.40 7.34
CA GLU A 173 16.30 -15.90 8.53
C GLU A 173 15.73 -15.29 9.83
N ARG A 174 15.41 -14.01 9.78
CA ARG A 174 14.91 -13.30 10.93
C ARG A 174 13.45 -13.65 11.25
N VAL A 175 12.60 -13.73 10.26
CA VAL A 175 11.18 -14.12 10.44
C VAL A 175 11.07 -15.57 10.89
N GLU A 176 11.87 -16.48 10.33
CA GLU A 176 11.96 -17.86 10.80
C GLU A 176 12.33 -17.94 12.30
N ALA A 177 13.33 -17.17 12.72
CA ALA A 177 13.75 -17.14 14.13
C ALA A 177 12.70 -16.50 15.06
N LEU A 178 11.99 -15.44 14.62
CA LEU A 178 11.01 -14.73 15.44
C LEU A 178 9.71 -15.52 15.65
N TYR A 179 9.29 -16.26 14.62
CA TYR A 179 7.98 -16.93 14.63
C TYR A 179 8.07 -18.44 14.73
N GLY A 180 9.29 -19.02 14.72
CA GLY A 180 9.48 -20.47 14.77
C GLY A 180 8.97 -21.18 13.51
N VAL A 181 8.95 -20.48 12.38
CA VAL A 181 8.45 -21.00 11.11
C VAL A 181 9.59 -21.31 10.14
N ARG A 182 9.27 -22.00 9.03
CA ARG A 182 10.21 -22.22 7.92
C ARG A 182 9.58 -21.70 6.63
N VAL A 183 10.33 -20.93 5.88
CA VAL A 183 9.98 -20.51 4.53
C VAL A 183 10.38 -21.65 3.58
N PRO A 184 9.43 -22.26 2.86
CA PRO A 184 9.74 -23.38 1.99
C PRO A 184 10.55 -22.92 0.78
N PRO A 185 11.47 -23.77 0.26
CA PRO A 185 12.31 -23.41 -0.89
C PRO A 185 11.52 -23.17 -2.19
N GLU A 186 10.30 -23.73 -2.29
CA GLU A 186 9.36 -23.57 -3.39
C GLU A 186 8.47 -22.33 -3.26
N ALA A 187 8.69 -21.47 -2.26
CA ALA A 187 7.94 -20.23 -2.10
C ALA A 187 7.97 -19.38 -3.38
N ASN A 188 6.81 -18.88 -3.79
CA ASN A 188 6.69 -18.03 -4.97
C ASN A 188 7.38 -16.68 -4.74
N GLU A 189 8.46 -16.42 -5.46
CA GLU A 189 9.16 -15.13 -5.40
C GLU A 189 8.52 -14.12 -6.35
N TRP A 190 8.37 -12.90 -5.88
CA TRP A 190 7.86 -11.78 -6.68
C TRP A 190 8.65 -10.49 -6.41
N ALA A 191 8.56 -9.55 -7.34
CA ALA A 191 9.16 -8.23 -7.23
C ALA A 191 8.21 -7.15 -7.76
N GLY A 192 8.28 -5.97 -7.17
CA GLY A 192 7.52 -4.79 -7.57
C GLY A 192 8.34 -3.52 -7.45
N ASN A 193 7.96 -2.50 -8.21
CA ASN A 193 8.50 -1.16 -8.11
C ASN A 193 7.46 -0.26 -7.47
N ALA A 194 7.90 0.71 -6.69
CA ALA A 194 7.06 1.76 -6.12
C ALA A 194 7.50 3.12 -6.66
N ALA A 195 6.53 3.92 -7.08
CA ALA A 195 6.78 5.26 -7.60
C ALA A 195 5.74 6.22 -7.02
N PHE A 196 6.00 6.72 -5.83
CA PHE A 196 5.14 7.70 -5.19
C PHE A 196 5.62 9.12 -5.47
N ARG A 197 4.73 9.94 -6.04
CA ARG A 197 4.96 11.37 -6.30
C ARG A 197 3.67 12.13 -6.05
N ILE A 198 3.79 13.40 -5.69
CA ILE A 198 2.67 14.32 -5.75
C ILE A 198 2.72 14.96 -7.14
N PRO A 199 1.81 14.62 -8.05
CA PRO A 199 1.82 15.16 -9.39
C PRO A 199 1.43 16.64 -9.39
N THR A 200 2.00 17.42 -10.31
CA THR A 200 1.55 18.80 -10.58
C THR A 200 0.19 18.81 -11.25
N THR A 201 -0.10 17.82 -12.10
CA THR A 201 -1.38 17.58 -12.74
C THR A 201 -1.56 16.09 -13.03
N CYS A 202 -2.80 15.61 -12.94
CA CYS A 202 -3.19 14.27 -13.34
C CYS A 202 -4.00 14.24 -14.65
N VAL A 203 -4.10 15.37 -15.33
CA VAL A 203 -4.71 15.49 -16.65
C VAL A 203 -3.61 15.76 -17.68
N ARG A 204 -3.46 14.88 -18.66
CA ARG A 204 -2.47 15.00 -19.73
C ARG A 204 -3.18 14.89 -21.08
N GLY A 205 -3.33 16.01 -21.78
CA GLY A 205 -4.23 16.08 -22.93
C GLY A 205 -5.68 15.75 -22.51
N ARG A 206 -6.26 14.73 -23.11
CA ARG A 206 -7.58 14.23 -22.74
C ARG A 206 -7.56 13.10 -21.70
N THR A 207 -6.39 12.57 -21.38
CA THR A 207 -6.25 11.38 -20.52
C THR A 207 -6.16 11.75 -19.04
N LEU A 208 -6.98 11.10 -18.22
CA LEU A 208 -6.96 11.17 -16.77
C LEU A 208 -6.05 10.07 -16.21
N TRP A 209 -5.02 10.46 -15.49
CA TRP A 209 -4.07 9.53 -14.88
C TRP A 209 -4.52 9.20 -13.45
N VAL A 210 -4.56 7.90 -13.12
CA VAL A 210 -5.08 7.40 -11.83
C VAL A 210 -4.10 6.41 -11.17
N GLY A 211 -4.30 6.19 -9.89
CA GLY A 211 -3.52 5.23 -9.10
C GLY A 211 -2.03 5.49 -9.15
N GLU A 212 -1.25 4.42 -9.18
CA GLU A 212 0.22 4.48 -9.19
C GLU A 212 0.77 5.15 -10.46
N ALA A 213 0.06 5.08 -11.59
CA ALA A 213 0.43 5.79 -12.80
C ALA A 213 0.44 7.30 -12.61
N ALA A 214 -0.42 7.83 -11.74
CA ALA A 214 -0.44 9.24 -11.33
C ALA A 214 0.52 9.54 -10.17
N GLY A 215 1.07 8.52 -9.50
CA GLY A 215 1.89 8.66 -8.30
C GLY A 215 1.08 8.61 -7.00
N PHE A 216 -0.17 8.19 -7.03
CA PHE A 216 -1.07 8.12 -5.87
C PHE A 216 -0.78 6.91 -5.00
N GLN A 217 0.34 6.97 -4.28
CA GLN A 217 0.76 5.96 -3.33
C GLN A 217 1.30 6.62 -2.06
N ASP A 218 1.04 6.03 -0.92
CA ASP A 218 1.61 6.45 0.35
C ASP A 218 3.14 6.34 0.33
N ALA A 219 3.81 7.44 0.57
CA ALA A 219 5.27 7.50 0.55
C ALA A 219 5.90 6.83 1.77
N LEU A 220 5.19 6.77 2.93
CA LEU A 220 5.76 6.25 4.18
C LEU A 220 5.72 4.71 4.22
N PHE A 221 4.55 4.12 4.01
CA PHE A 221 4.34 2.66 4.13
C PHE A 221 3.99 1.99 2.80
N GLY A 222 3.96 2.72 1.68
CA GLY A 222 3.74 2.14 0.36
C GLY A 222 2.29 1.72 0.07
N PHE A 223 1.31 2.05 0.91
CA PHE A 223 -0.09 1.75 0.64
C PHE A 223 -0.59 2.54 -0.58
N GLY A 224 -1.34 1.89 -1.46
CA GLY A 224 -1.80 2.53 -2.70
C GLY A 224 -3.14 2.01 -3.22
N ILE A 225 -3.67 0.92 -2.66
CA ILE A 225 -4.90 0.29 -3.14
C ILE A 225 -6.09 1.24 -3.00
N ARG A 226 -6.29 1.84 -1.82
CA ARG A 226 -7.39 2.76 -1.56
C ARG A 226 -7.33 4.01 -2.45
N THR A 227 -6.17 4.65 -2.53
CA THR A 227 -5.98 5.84 -3.38
C THR A 227 -6.15 5.53 -4.86
N ALA A 228 -5.74 4.34 -5.32
CA ALA A 228 -5.93 3.90 -6.70
C ALA A 228 -7.42 3.74 -7.02
N MET A 229 -8.19 3.07 -6.17
CA MET A 229 -9.63 2.88 -6.37
C MET A 229 -10.40 4.20 -6.31
N ILE A 230 -10.12 5.06 -5.32
CA ILE A 230 -10.76 6.37 -5.22
C ILE A 230 -10.44 7.24 -6.44
N SER A 231 -9.18 7.29 -6.88
CA SER A 231 -8.82 8.09 -8.06
C SER A 231 -9.45 7.56 -9.34
N GLY A 232 -9.60 6.24 -9.47
CA GLY A 232 -10.31 5.62 -10.57
C GLY A 232 -11.80 6.00 -10.59
N ALA A 233 -12.45 5.94 -9.43
CA ALA A 233 -13.85 6.35 -9.29
C ALA A 233 -14.06 7.84 -9.61
N LEU A 234 -13.19 8.72 -9.10
CA LEU A 234 -13.23 10.16 -9.41
C LEU A 234 -13.02 10.44 -10.91
N ALA A 235 -12.15 9.67 -11.57
CA ALA A 235 -11.96 9.78 -13.01
C ALA A 235 -13.19 9.31 -13.79
N GLY A 236 -13.83 8.21 -13.36
CA GLY A 236 -15.09 7.75 -13.93
C GLY A 236 -16.20 8.78 -13.82
N LEU A 237 -16.40 9.36 -12.61
CA LEU A 237 -17.36 10.44 -12.38
C LEU A 237 -17.05 11.70 -13.22
N SER A 238 -15.77 11.98 -13.44
CA SER A 238 -15.38 13.10 -14.32
C SER A 238 -15.87 12.92 -15.76
N ILE A 239 -15.80 11.69 -16.28
CA ILE A 239 -16.25 11.39 -17.64
C ILE A 239 -17.77 11.30 -17.71
N ALA A 240 -18.40 10.64 -16.73
CA ALA A 240 -19.85 10.40 -16.73
C ALA A 240 -20.69 11.64 -16.38
N GLU A 241 -20.22 12.45 -15.45
CA GLU A 241 -21.01 13.55 -14.83
C GLU A 241 -20.37 14.93 -14.99
N GLY A 242 -19.21 15.02 -15.65
CA GLY A 242 -18.52 16.30 -15.85
C GLY A 242 -17.80 16.84 -14.59
N LEU A 243 -17.54 15.98 -13.59
CA LEU A 243 -16.77 16.38 -12.40
C LEU A 243 -15.37 16.87 -12.82
N ASN A 244 -14.91 17.97 -12.26
CA ASN A 244 -13.55 18.43 -12.49
C ASN A 244 -12.56 17.52 -11.76
N TYR A 245 -11.93 16.61 -12.51
CA TYR A 245 -11.00 15.59 -11.94
C TYR A 245 -9.83 16.21 -11.20
N GLU A 246 -9.20 17.26 -11.78
CA GLU A 246 -8.05 17.91 -11.17
C GLU A 246 -8.39 18.51 -9.79
N ARG A 247 -9.55 19.14 -9.67
CA ARG A 247 -10.05 19.66 -8.40
C ARG A 247 -10.40 18.53 -7.43
N ALA A 248 -11.06 17.47 -7.91
CA ALA A 248 -11.56 16.39 -7.09
C ALA A 248 -10.41 15.61 -6.41
N TRP A 249 -9.39 15.18 -7.18
CA TRP A 249 -8.27 14.46 -6.58
C TRP A 249 -7.44 15.36 -5.64
N ARG A 250 -7.26 16.65 -5.96
CA ARG A 250 -6.58 17.59 -5.08
C ARG A 250 -7.30 17.77 -3.74
N GLN A 251 -8.60 17.82 -3.74
CA GLN A 251 -9.38 17.93 -2.51
C GLN A 251 -9.34 16.63 -1.71
N ARG A 252 -9.43 15.48 -2.39
CA ARG A 252 -9.61 14.18 -1.73
C ARG A 252 -8.31 13.48 -1.36
N LEU A 253 -7.32 13.47 -2.23
CA LEU A 253 -6.10 12.67 -2.09
C LEU A 253 -4.86 13.49 -1.73
N HIS A 254 -4.74 14.72 -2.23
CA HIS A 254 -3.54 15.54 -2.03
C HIS A 254 -3.18 15.75 -0.54
N PRO A 255 -4.11 16.02 0.39
CA PRO A 255 -3.75 16.21 1.80
C PRO A 255 -3.06 14.98 2.41
N PHE A 256 -3.54 13.78 2.08
CA PHE A 256 -2.95 12.51 2.52
C PHE A 256 -1.57 12.29 1.90
N LEU A 257 -1.43 12.49 0.59
CA LEU A 257 -0.17 12.33 -0.14
C LEU A 257 0.91 13.31 0.37
N GLU A 258 0.53 14.55 0.64
CA GLU A 258 1.43 15.57 1.19
C GLU A 258 1.89 15.17 2.61
N ALA A 259 0.99 14.76 3.48
CA ALA A 259 1.33 14.29 4.81
C ALA A 259 2.24 13.06 4.76
N SER A 260 1.93 12.09 3.90
CA SER A 260 2.74 10.88 3.77
C SER A 260 4.17 11.18 3.30
N ARG A 261 4.35 12.13 2.38
CA ARG A 261 5.68 12.56 1.90
C ARG A 261 6.50 13.23 3.00
N VAL A 262 5.88 14.11 3.78
CA VAL A 262 6.55 14.74 4.92
C VAL A 262 6.90 13.69 5.99
N ASN A 263 5.97 12.78 6.30
CA ASN A 263 6.22 11.69 7.23
C ASN A 263 7.38 10.80 6.77
N ARG A 264 7.49 10.54 5.47
CA ARG A 264 8.62 9.80 4.89
C ARG A 264 9.94 10.52 5.12
N PHE A 265 10.00 11.81 4.87
CA PHE A 265 11.20 12.61 5.15
C PHE A 265 11.59 12.57 6.62
N VAL A 266 10.63 12.77 7.53
CA VAL A 266 10.85 12.68 8.99
C VAL A 266 11.36 11.29 9.38
N TYR A 267 10.75 10.23 8.84
CA TYR A 267 11.14 8.85 9.08
C TYR A 267 12.60 8.58 8.68
N GLU A 268 13.02 9.07 7.51
CA GLU A 268 14.37 8.85 6.97
C GLU A 268 15.44 9.69 7.62
N ARG A 269 15.12 10.95 7.94
CA ARG A 269 16.10 11.96 8.37
C ARG A 269 16.14 12.20 9.87
N MET A 270 15.11 11.79 10.61
CA MET A 270 14.96 12.10 12.03
C MET A 270 14.79 10.82 12.88
N PRO A 271 15.88 10.11 13.21
CA PRO A 271 15.79 8.85 13.98
C PRO A 271 15.12 9.04 15.36
N ALA A 272 15.25 10.23 15.96
CA ALA A 272 14.58 10.54 17.24
C ALA A 272 13.06 10.59 17.08
N ALA A 273 12.55 11.22 16.02
CA ALA A 273 11.12 11.25 15.72
C ALA A 273 10.56 9.85 15.43
N ARG A 274 11.32 9.03 14.69
CA ARG A 274 10.98 7.62 14.46
C ARG A 274 10.85 6.84 15.78
N ARG A 275 11.81 6.98 16.70
CA ARG A 275 11.74 6.35 18.03
C ARG A 275 10.57 6.84 18.86
N LEU A 276 10.28 8.15 18.80
CA LEU A 276 9.14 8.72 19.51
C LEU A 276 7.82 8.17 18.97
N PHE A 277 7.67 8.11 17.64
CA PHE A 277 6.49 7.51 17.00
C PHE A 277 6.24 6.08 17.51
N TRP A 278 7.27 5.23 17.53
CA TRP A 278 7.13 3.86 18.00
C TRP A 278 6.75 3.77 19.48
N ARG A 279 7.30 4.63 20.34
CA ARG A 279 6.89 4.69 21.75
C ARG A 279 5.42 5.08 21.89
N VAL A 280 4.99 6.11 21.19
CA VAL A 280 3.59 6.57 21.25
C VAL A 280 2.66 5.49 20.71
N ALA A 281 2.98 4.91 19.56
CA ALA A 281 2.18 3.87 18.94
C ALA A 281 2.02 2.62 19.83
N SER A 282 3.10 2.22 20.55
CA SER A 282 3.08 1.02 21.40
C SER A 282 2.27 1.16 22.70
N VAL A 283 2.05 2.37 23.18
CA VAL A 283 1.29 2.64 24.43
C VAL A 283 -0.07 3.28 24.18
N ALA A 284 -0.34 3.67 22.95
CA ALA A 284 -1.61 4.31 22.60
C ALA A 284 -2.77 3.31 22.74
N PRO A 285 -3.90 3.75 23.31
CA PRO A 285 -5.09 2.89 23.45
C PRO A 285 -5.76 2.56 22.10
N ASP A 286 -5.44 3.33 21.07
CA ASP A 286 -5.95 3.14 19.71
C ASP A 286 -4.93 3.59 18.67
N GLY A 287 -4.30 2.63 18.01
CA GLY A 287 -3.30 2.85 16.98
C GLY A 287 -3.83 3.52 15.72
N THR A 288 -5.12 3.30 15.38
CA THR A 288 -5.74 3.98 14.24
C THR A 288 -5.76 5.50 14.47
N SER A 289 -6.08 5.94 15.68
CA SER A 289 -6.05 7.37 16.04
C SER A 289 -4.65 7.97 15.92
N VAL A 290 -3.59 7.23 16.30
CA VAL A 290 -2.20 7.66 16.13
C VAL A 290 -1.86 7.81 14.65
N LEU A 291 -2.18 6.81 13.83
CA LEU A 291 -1.93 6.86 12.40
C LEU A 291 -2.70 8.03 11.74
N ARG A 292 -3.98 8.19 12.04
CA ARG A 292 -4.77 9.34 11.55
C ARG A 292 -4.14 10.67 11.93
N HIS A 293 -3.63 10.77 13.15
CA HIS A 293 -2.99 12.01 13.62
C HIS A 293 -1.75 12.37 12.81
N ILE A 294 -0.85 11.43 12.53
CA ILE A 294 0.35 11.70 11.72
C ILE A 294 0.03 11.96 10.24
N TYR A 295 -1.06 11.41 9.72
CA TYR A 295 -1.52 11.67 8.35
C TYR A 295 -2.46 12.87 8.23
N ARG A 296 -2.85 13.47 9.36
CA ARG A 296 -3.65 14.70 9.35
C ARG A 296 -2.78 15.86 8.87
N ARG A 297 -3.18 16.45 7.73
CA ARG A 297 -2.50 17.61 7.18
C ARG A 297 -2.53 18.77 8.15
N THR A 298 -1.36 19.25 8.59
CA THR A 298 -1.17 20.43 9.45
C THR A 298 -0.50 21.55 8.67
N TRP A 299 -0.42 22.74 9.26
CA TRP A 299 0.35 23.85 8.67
C TRP A 299 1.84 23.52 8.55
N LEU A 300 2.39 22.70 9.46
CA LEU A 300 3.77 22.20 9.37
C LEU A 300 3.99 21.33 8.11
N HIS A 301 3.04 20.48 7.77
CA HIS A 301 3.11 19.69 6.53
C HIS A 301 3.16 20.59 5.29
N ARG A 302 2.37 21.68 5.27
CA ARG A 302 2.38 22.65 4.15
C ARG A 302 3.72 23.36 4.00
N LEU A 303 4.32 23.79 5.12
CA LEU A 303 5.65 24.43 5.08
C LEU A 303 6.74 23.44 4.68
N ALA A 304 6.75 22.26 5.29
CA ALA A 304 7.73 21.23 4.99
C ALA A 304 7.64 20.73 3.54
N SER A 305 6.43 20.61 2.97
CA SER A 305 6.25 20.14 1.59
C SER A 305 6.80 21.09 0.52
N GLN A 306 7.07 22.35 0.87
CA GLN A 306 7.71 23.33 -0.02
C GLN A 306 9.24 23.16 -0.08
N LEU A 307 9.81 22.34 0.80
CA LEU A 307 11.27 22.11 0.88
C LEU A 307 11.74 20.91 0.03
N PHE A 308 10.80 20.19 -0.64
CA PHE A 308 11.12 18.95 -1.37
C PHE A 308 10.61 18.95 -2.81
#